data_1abf480da1acc9730c73a6a678578961
#
_entry.id   1abf480da1acc9730c73a6a678578961
#
_cell.length_a   1.000
_cell.length_b   1.000
_cell.length_c   1.000
_cell.angle_alpha   90.00
_cell.angle_beta   90.00
_cell.angle_gamma   90.00
#
_symmetry.space_group_name_H-M   'P 1'
#
loop_
_entity.id
_entity.type
_entity.pdbx_description
1 polymer ?
#
loop_
_entity_poly.entity_id
_entity_poly.type
_entity_poly.pdbx_seq_one_letter_code
_entity_poly.pdbx_strand_id
1 'polypeptide(L)'
;MSLYQEYLKDIEVRKAKGLSPKPIDDAFLTKEVISNIKELNNKDRKDSLNYLIYNTLPGTTSAATEKAHFLKDIVTGKVLVKEINGEFALELLSHMKGGPSIEVLLDLAFSDDPVIKKAAATVLKTQVFLYEADTNRISRAYSEGNEIAR
;
A
#
# COMPACT_ATOMS: atom_id res chain seq x y z
N MET A 1 -12.53 10.20 -21.50
CA MET A 1 -11.41 9.25 -21.33
C MET A 1 -11.06 9.16 -19.86
N SER A 2 -10.84 7.93 -19.36
CA SER A 2 -10.48 7.73 -17.95
C SER A 2 -9.02 8.13 -17.69
N LEU A 3 -8.70 8.38 -16.43
CA LEU A 3 -7.32 8.67 -16.02
C LEU A 3 -6.38 7.51 -16.36
N TYR A 4 -6.87 6.28 -16.23
CA TYR A 4 -6.09 5.09 -16.59
C TYR A 4 -5.77 5.06 -18.09
N GLN A 5 -6.74 5.39 -18.94
CA GLN A 5 -6.51 5.46 -20.37
C GLN A 5 -5.54 6.58 -20.76
N GLU A 6 -5.62 7.71 -20.10
CA GLU A 6 -4.67 8.80 -20.28
C GLU A 6 -3.26 8.37 -19.86
N TYR A 7 -3.17 7.64 -18.75
CA TYR A 7 -1.91 7.08 -18.28
C TYR A 7 -1.29 6.13 -19.30
N LEU A 8 -2.10 5.24 -19.87
CA LEU A 8 -1.62 4.31 -20.91
C LEU A 8 -1.10 5.06 -22.13
N LYS A 9 -1.76 6.12 -22.55
CA LYS A 9 -1.29 6.96 -23.66
C LYS A 9 0.04 7.62 -23.34
N ASP A 10 0.20 8.12 -22.11
CA ASP A 10 1.46 8.72 -21.69
C ASP A 10 2.59 7.69 -21.73
N ILE A 11 2.32 6.45 -21.30
CA ILE A 11 3.30 5.36 -21.39
C ILE A 11 3.76 5.17 -22.83
N GLU A 12 2.83 5.13 -23.80
CA GLU A 12 3.18 4.95 -25.20
C GLU A 12 4.02 6.12 -25.75
N VAL A 13 3.65 7.36 -25.39
CA VAL A 13 4.42 8.54 -25.79
C VAL A 13 5.84 8.49 -25.22
N ARG A 14 5.99 8.14 -23.95
CA ARG A 14 7.30 8.04 -23.31
C ARG A 14 8.12 6.89 -23.90
N LYS A 15 7.49 5.76 -24.17
CA LYS A 15 8.15 4.60 -24.78
C LYS A 15 8.71 4.96 -26.16
N ALA A 16 7.97 5.72 -26.96
CA ALA A 16 8.43 6.17 -28.28
C ALA A 16 9.68 7.07 -28.18
N LYS A 17 9.88 7.71 -27.01
CA LYS A 17 11.05 8.55 -26.73
C LYS A 17 12.15 7.79 -25.97
N GLY A 18 12.01 6.49 -25.79
CA GLY A 18 12.96 5.68 -25.02
C GLY A 18 12.92 5.89 -23.52
N LEU A 19 11.81 6.43 -23.00
CA LEU A 19 11.64 6.71 -21.58
C LEU A 19 10.81 5.63 -20.88
N SER A 20 11.13 5.38 -19.61
CA SER A 20 10.34 4.49 -18.75
C SER A 20 8.98 5.11 -18.40
N PRO A 21 7.97 4.30 -18.05
CA PRO A 21 6.69 4.83 -17.59
C PRO A 21 6.87 5.78 -16.40
N LYS A 22 6.08 6.86 -16.38
CA LYS A 22 6.08 7.78 -15.26
C LYS A 22 5.48 7.07 -14.02
N PRO A 23 6.12 7.15 -12.84
CA PRO A 23 5.52 6.58 -11.63
C PRO A 23 4.17 7.21 -11.30
N ILE A 24 3.25 6.40 -10.80
CA ILE A 24 1.94 6.88 -10.36
C ILE A 24 2.12 7.58 -9.01
N ASP A 25 1.75 8.86 -8.94
CA ASP A 25 1.87 9.67 -7.72
C ASP A 25 0.55 10.32 -7.29
N ASP A 26 -0.54 10.03 -8.00
CA ASP A 26 -1.85 10.66 -7.85
C ASP A 26 -2.86 9.67 -7.28
N ALA A 27 -3.60 10.10 -6.25
CA ALA A 27 -4.63 9.28 -5.61
C ALA A 27 -5.76 8.90 -6.56
N PHE A 28 -6.19 9.79 -7.43
CA PHE A 28 -7.31 9.53 -8.33
C PHE A 28 -6.97 8.42 -9.33
N LEU A 29 -5.79 8.49 -9.92
CA LEU A 29 -5.33 7.43 -10.83
C LEU A 29 -5.15 6.11 -10.07
N THR A 30 -4.60 6.15 -8.86
CA THR A 30 -4.41 4.95 -8.03
C THR A 30 -5.75 4.31 -7.70
N LYS A 31 -6.77 5.09 -7.36
CA LYS A 31 -8.12 4.56 -7.11
C LYS A 31 -8.69 3.85 -8.33
N GLU A 32 -8.47 4.40 -9.52
CA GLU A 32 -8.92 3.80 -10.76
C GLU A 32 -8.19 2.47 -11.04
N VAL A 33 -6.88 2.45 -10.83
CA VAL A 33 -6.07 1.24 -10.94
C VAL A 33 -6.56 0.16 -9.96
N ILE A 34 -6.84 0.54 -8.73
CA ILE A 34 -7.36 -0.38 -7.71
C ILE A 34 -8.74 -0.90 -8.10
N SER A 35 -9.60 -0.04 -8.65
CA SER A 35 -10.92 -0.44 -9.13
C SER A 35 -10.81 -1.51 -10.22
N ASN A 36 -9.87 -1.35 -11.15
CA ASN A 36 -9.61 -2.35 -12.19
C ASN A 36 -9.20 -3.69 -11.58
N ILE A 37 -8.41 -3.67 -10.52
CA ILE A 37 -7.96 -4.88 -9.83
C ILE A 37 -9.12 -5.61 -9.14
N LYS A 38 -10.06 -4.87 -8.56
CA LYS A 38 -11.21 -5.43 -7.86
C LYS A 38 -12.21 -6.14 -8.78
N GLU A 39 -12.23 -5.78 -10.05
CA GLU A 39 -13.12 -6.40 -11.04
C GLU A 39 -12.42 -7.62 -11.66
N LEU A 40 -12.83 -8.81 -11.26
CA LEU A 40 -12.21 -10.07 -11.70
C LEU A 40 -12.12 -10.25 -13.21
N ASN A 41 -13.13 -9.76 -13.94
CA ASN A 41 -13.20 -9.91 -15.41
C ASN A 41 -12.70 -8.68 -16.16
N ASN A 42 -12.09 -7.72 -15.47
CA ASN A 42 -11.58 -6.52 -16.12
C ASN A 42 -10.34 -6.86 -16.96
N LYS A 43 -10.36 -6.45 -18.22
CA LYS A 43 -9.26 -6.72 -19.17
C LYS A 43 -7.94 -6.06 -18.76
N ASP A 44 -8.02 -4.96 -18.00
CA ASP A 44 -6.85 -4.18 -17.55
C ASP A 44 -6.33 -4.64 -16.18
N ARG A 45 -6.93 -5.67 -15.61
CA ARG A 45 -6.64 -6.12 -14.25
C ARG A 45 -5.18 -6.52 -14.06
N LYS A 46 -4.65 -7.31 -14.99
CA LYS A 46 -3.26 -7.80 -14.91
C LYS A 46 -2.26 -6.65 -14.97
N ASP A 47 -2.45 -5.74 -15.91
CA ASP A 47 -1.57 -4.58 -16.06
C ASP A 47 -1.71 -3.63 -14.87
N SER A 48 -2.93 -3.44 -14.36
CA SER A 48 -3.18 -2.63 -13.18
C SER A 48 -2.46 -3.16 -11.94
N LEU A 49 -2.42 -4.48 -11.76
CA LEU A 49 -1.64 -5.10 -10.69
C LEU A 49 -0.16 -4.76 -10.81
N ASN A 50 0.41 -4.87 -12.00
CA ASN A 50 1.81 -4.53 -12.24
C ASN A 50 2.09 -3.05 -11.93
N TYR A 51 1.23 -2.16 -12.39
CA TYR A 51 1.41 -0.73 -12.12
C TYR A 51 1.29 -0.39 -10.64
N LEU A 52 0.35 -1.03 -9.93
CA LEU A 52 0.19 -0.81 -8.50
C LEU A 52 1.41 -1.28 -7.72
N ILE A 53 1.91 -2.48 -8.03
CA ILE A 53 3.02 -3.09 -7.29
C ILE A 53 4.36 -2.42 -7.63
N TYR A 54 4.63 -2.20 -8.91
CA TYR A 54 5.96 -1.82 -9.37
C TYR A 54 6.09 -0.38 -9.82
N ASN A 55 5.01 0.33 -10.07
CA ASN A 55 5.07 1.66 -10.66
C ASN A 55 4.23 2.71 -9.92
N THR A 56 3.88 2.45 -8.67
CA THR A 56 3.22 3.44 -7.81
C THR A 56 4.26 4.01 -6.85
N LEU A 57 4.39 5.33 -6.85
CA LEU A 57 5.41 6.01 -6.07
C LEU A 57 5.16 5.81 -4.57
N PRO A 58 6.15 5.31 -3.83
CA PRO A 58 6.02 5.11 -2.38
C PRO A 58 6.25 6.41 -1.61
N GLY A 59 6.36 6.30 -0.30
CA GLY A 59 6.68 7.42 0.57
C GLY A 59 5.43 8.11 1.09
N THR A 60 5.32 9.40 0.85
CA THR A 60 4.26 10.24 1.41
C THR A 60 3.28 10.77 0.36
N THR A 61 3.32 10.25 -0.85
CA THR A 61 2.42 10.68 -1.93
C THR A 61 0.97 10.26 -1.66
N SER A 62 0.02 10.94 -2.29
CA SER A 62 -1.39 10.54 -2.20
C SER A 62 -1.63 9.16 -2.81
N ALA A 63 -0.86 8.80 -3.84
CA ALA A 63 -0.88 7.45 -4.40
C ALA A 63 -0.45 6.40 -3.38
N ALA A 64 0.60 6.68 -2.60
CA ALA A 64 1.07 5.78 -1.55
C ALA A 64 0.00 5.56 -0.48
N THR A 65 -0.75 6.59 -0.10
CA THR A 65 -1.84 6.49 0.84
C THR A 65 -2.92 5.51 0.33
N GLU A 66 -3.35 5.67 -0.91
CA GLU A 66 -4.36 4.79 -1.51
C GLU A 66 -3.86 3.34 -1.60
N LYS A 67 -2.61 3.16 -2.01
CA LYS A 67 -2.00 1.83 -2.09
C LYS A 67 -1.94 1.18 -0.70
N ALA A 68 -1.49 1.91 0.32
CA ALA A 68 -1.38 1.39 1.68
C ALA A 68 -2.74 0.96 2.23
N HIS A 69 -3.79 1.76 2.01
CA HIS A 69 -5.14 1.42 2.45
C HIS A 69 -5.69 0.19 1.72
N PHE A 70 -5.43 0.07 0.43
CA PHE A 70 -5.82 -1.12 -0.33
C PHE A 70 -5.13 -2.37 0.20
N LEU A 71 -3.83 -2.30 0.49
CA LEU A 71 -3.07 -3.41 1.04
C LEU A 71 -3.59 -3.79 2.44
N LYS A 72 -3.95 -2.80 3.25
CA LYS A 72 -4.59 -3.02 4.55
C LYS A 72 -5.90 -3.81 4.39
N ASP A 73 -6.73 -3.43 3.43
CA ASP A 73 -7.99 -4.13 3.16
C ASP A 73 -7.75 -5.59 2.77
N ILE A 74 -6.69 -5.88 2.04
CA ILE A 74 -6.30 -7.25 1.71
C ILE A 74 -5.88 -8.02 2.97
N VAL A 75 -5.05 -7.43 3.81
CA VAL A 75 -4.57 -8.06 5.05
C VAL A 75 -5.74 -8.39 5.98
N THR A 76 -6.71 -7.47 6.11
CA THR A 76 -7.85 -7.66 6.99
C THR A 76 -8.97 -8.52 6.40
N GLY A 77 -8.85 -8.90 5.13
CA GLY A 77 -9.85 -9.73 4.46
C GLY A 77 -11.04 -8.98 3.91
N LYS A 78 -11.05 -7.66 3.96
CA LYS A 78 -12.14 -6.84 3.37
C LYS A 78 -12.17 -6.95 1.85
N VAL A 79 -11.01 -7.16 1.24
CA VAL A 79 -10.86 -7.33 -0.21
C VAL A 79 -10.03 -8.59 -0.45
N LEU A 80 -10.47 -9.43 -1.37
CA LEU A 80 -9.73 -10.61 -1.77
C LEU A 80 -9.14 -10.40 -3.15
N VAL A 81 -7.82 -10.50 -3.26
CA VAL A 81 -7.10 -10.43 -4.52
C VAL A 81 -6.29 -11.71 -4.66
N LYS A 82 -6.60 -12.48 -5.69
CA LYS A 82 -5.98 -13.80 -5.92
C LYS A 82 -4.46 -13.73 -5.94
N GLU A 83 -3.90 -12.71 -6.55
CA GLU A 83 -2.46 -12.56 -6.75
C GLU A 83 -1.73 -11.95 -5.55
N ILE A 84 -2.47 -11.39 -4.59
CA ILE A 84 -1.90 -10.76 -3.39
C ILE A 84 -2.59 -11.34 -2.17
N ASN A 85 -1.90 -12.23 -1.46
CA ASN A 85 -2.41 -12.71 -0.16
C ASN A 85 -2.01 -11.72 0.96
N GLY A 86 -2.46 -11.99 2.19
CA GLY A 86 -2.16 -11.14 3.32
C GLY A 86 -0.66 -10.99 3.60
N GLU A 87 0.10 -12.07 3.47
CA GLU A 87 1.56 -12.03 3.66
C GLU A 87 2.25 -11.17 2.62
N PHE A 88 1.87 -11.30 1.36
CA PHE A 88 2.43 -10.48 0.29
C PHE A 88 2.05 -9.01 0.45
N ALA A 89 0.82 -8.74 0.88
CA ALA A 89 0.38 -7.37 1.15
C ALA A 89 1.23 -6.73 2.25
N LEU A 90 1.53 -7.46 3.33
CA LEU A 90 2.41 -6.99 4.39
C LEU A 90 3.84 -6.76 3.88
N GLU A 91 4.35 -7.64 3.03
CA GLU A 91 5.65 -7.46 2.40
C GLU A 91 5.70 -6.19 1.56
N LEU A 92 4.67 -5.94 0.76
CA LEU A 92 4.58 -4.71 -0.03
C LEU A 92 4.54 -3.46 0.86
N LEU A 93 3.80 -3.51 1.96
CA LEU A 93 3.77 -2.43 2.94
C LEU A 93 5.17 -2.20 3.55
N SER A 94 5.91 -3.26 3.81
CA SER A 94 7.26 -3.15 4.39
C SER A 94 8.22 -2.41 3.47
N HIS A 95 8.04 -2.52 2.16
CA HIS A 95 8.91 -1.87 1.18
C HIS A 95 8.53 -0.42 0.87
N MET A 96 7.36 0.02 1.29
CA MET A 96 6.91 1.40 1.02
C MET A 96 7.65 2.45 1.86
N LYS A 97 7.98 2.13 3.09
CA LYS A 97 8.85 2.94 3.99
C LYS A 97 8.47 4.42 4.07
N GLY A 98 7.20 4.72 4.24
CA GLY A 98 6.73 6.10 4.35
C GLY A 98 5.61 6.22 5.37
N GLY A 99 5.21 7.47 5.66
CA GLY A 99 4.15 7.75 6.63
C GLY A 99 2.89 6.93 6.44
N PRO A 100 2.30 6.91 5.22
CA PRO A 100 1.07 6.14 4.98
C PRO A 100 1.20 4.65 5.28
N SER A 101 2.31 4.00 4.89
CA SER A 101 2.49 2.58 5.17
C SER A 101 2.75 2.31 6.65
N ILE A 102 3.49 3.18 7.32
CA ILE A 102 3.74 3.06 8.76
C ILE A 102 2.44 3.21 9.54
N GLU A 103 1.60 4.18 9.18
CA GLU A 103 0.30 4.37 9.80
C GLU A 103 -0.59 3.13 9.67
N VAL A 104 -0.65 2.55 8.49
CA VAL A 104 -1.40 1.32 8.23
C VAL A 104 -0.84 0.15 9.05
N LEU A 105 0.49 0.01 9.10
CA LEU A 105 1.14 -1.04 9.88
C LEU A 105 0.86 -0.90 11.37
N LEU A 106 0.82 0.35 11.89
CA LEU A 106 0.44 0.60 13.28
C LEU A 106 -1.01 0.19 13.54
N ASP A 107 -1.93 0.54 12.63
CA ASP A 107 -3.33 0.12 12.74
C ASP A 107 -3.44 -1.40 12.81
N LEU A 108 -2.69 -2.11 11.98
CA LEU A 108 -2.69 -3.58 11.96
C LEU A 108 -2.05 -4.16 13.21
N ALA A 109 -0.96 -3.55 13.71
CA ALA A 109 -0.28 -3.99 14.92
C ALA A 109 -1.15 -3.82 16.19
N PHE A 110 -2.10 -2.89 16.14
CA PHE A 110 -3.03 -2.65 17.25
C PHE A 110 -4.42 -3.25 17.00
N SER A 111 -4.54 -4.11 15.97
CA SER A 111 -5.79 -4.81 15.69
C SER A 111 -6.07 -5.90 16.72
N ASP A 112 -7.32 -6.37 16.75
CA ASP A 112 -7.73 -7.44 17.67
C ASP A 112 -7.34 -8.85 17.17
N ASP A 113 -6.99 -8.99 15.90
CA ASP A 113 -6.57 -10.27 15.33
C ASP A 113 -5.13 -10.60 15.73
N PRO A 114 -4.89 -11.68 16.52
CA PRO A 114 -3.54 -11.98 17.01
C PRO A 114 -2.53 -12.27 15.91
N VAL A 115 -2.95 -12.87 14.81
CA VAL A 115 -2.06 -13.22 13.69
C VAL A 115 -1.63 -11.95 12.96
N ILE A 116 -2.59 -11.10 12.62
CA ILE A 116 -2.32 -9.83 11.93
C ILE A 116 -1.48 -8.91 12.83
N LYS A 117 -1.86 -8.82 14.10
CA LYS A 117 -1.16 -8.02 15.10
C LYS A 117 0.32 -8.36 15.18
N LYS A 118 0.63 -9.64 15.32
CA LYS A 118 2.01 -10.13 15.43
C LYS A 118 2.80 -9.90 14.13
N ALA A 119 2.19 -10.21 12.98
CA ALA A 119 2.83 -10.06 11.68
C ALA A 119 3.16 -8.59 11.39
N ALA A 120 2.22 -7.69 11.66
CA ALA A 120 2.42 -6.25 11.45
C ALA A 120 3.50 -5.69 12.39
N ALA A 121 3.50 -6.12 13.64
CA ALA A 121 4.53 -5.70 14.61
C ALA A 121 5.92 -6.13 14.16
N THR A 122 6.07 -7.33 13.61
CA THR A 122 7.33 -7.84 13.08
C THR A 122 7.82 -6.96 11.93
N VAL A 123 6.92 -6.58 11.03
CA VAL A 123 7.25 -5.70 9.90
C VAL A 123 7.67 -4.32 10.39
N LEU A 124 6.95 -3.76 11.36
CA LEU A 124 7.26 -2.44 11.93
C LEU A 124 8.68 -2.35 12.49
N LYS A 125 9.18 -3.44 13.07
CA LYS A 125 10.54 -3.50 13.62
C LYS A 125 11.62 -3.32 12.55
N THR A 126 11.29 -3.53 11.28
CA THR A 126 12.23 -3.36 10.17
C THR A 126 12.18 -1.96 9.56
N GLN A 127 11.25 -1.11 9.97
CA GLN A 127 11.10 0.23 9.40
C GLN A 127 12.14 1.17 10.01
N VAL A 128 12.86 1.89 9.13
CA VAL A 128 13.94 2.79 9.54
C VAL A 128 13.42 4.15 9.99
N PHE A 129 12.31 4.60 9.38
CA PHE A 129 11.77 5.94 9.63
C PHE A 129 10.43 5.86 10.37
N LEU A 130 10.41 6.42 11.58
CA LEU A 130 9.18 6.65 12.35
C LEU A 130 9.06 8.15 12.59
N TYR A 131 7.88 8.70 12.32
CA TYR A 131 7.61 10.09 12.60
C TYR A 131 7.23 10.26 14.07
N GLU A 132 7.34 11.51 14.57
CA GLU A 132 7.01 11.83 15.96
C GLU A 132 5.61 11.34 16.36
N ALA A 133 4.63 11.54 15.48
CA ALA A 133 3.25 11.08 15.74
C ALA A 133 3.18 9.56 15.91
N ASP A 134 3.93 8.81 15.11
CA ASP A 134 3.97 7.35 15.21
C ASP A 134 4.63 6.90 16.51
N THR A 135 5.73 7.55 16.87
CA THR A 135 6.44 7.27 18.13
C THR A 135 5.56 7.55 19.32
N ASN A 136 4.82 8.66 19.31
CA ASN A 136 3.89 9.02 20.39
C ASN A 136 2.75 8.00 20.50
N ARG A 137 2.22 7.51 19.38
CA ARG A 137 1.20 6.48 19.35
C ARG A 137 1.69 5.18 19.99
N ILE A 138 2.92 4.76 19.65
CA ILE A 138 3.55 3.56 20.24
C ILE A 138 3.75 3.74 21.73
N SER A 139 4.29 4.88 22.17
CA SER A 139 4.52 5.18 23.57
C SER A 139 3.22 5.16 24.39
N ARG A 140 2.15 5.72 23.83
CA ARG A 140 0.82 5.72 24.49
C ARG A 140 0.31 4.29 24.63
N ALA A 141 0.40 3.47 23.58
CA ALA A 141 -0.05 2.09 23.61
C ALA A 141 0.75 1.28 24.65
N TYR A 142 2.06 1.51 24.75
CA TYR A 142 2.90 0.87 25.75
C TYR A 142 2.46 1.24 27.17
N SER A 143 2.18 2.54 27.41
CA SER A 143 1.69 3.03 28.71
C SER A 143 0.34 2.42 29.11
N GLU A 144 -0.46 2.03 28.12
CA GLU A 144 -1.76 1.37 28.33
C GLU A 144 -1.64 -0.15 28.46
N GLY A 145 -0.42 -0.70 28.49
CA GLY A 145 -0.16 -2.10 28.70
C GLY A 145 -0.13 -2.96 27.43
N ASN A 146 -0.01 -2.34 26.25
CA ASN A 146 0.08 -3.07 24.99
C ASN A 146 1.49 -3.65 24.81
N GLU A 147 1.62 -4.99 24.83
CA GLU A 147 2.90 -5.67 24.72
C GLU A 147 3.58 -5.48 23.37
N ILE A 148 2.80 -5.31 22.32
CA ILE A 148 3.34 -5.11 20.96
C ILE A 148 4.13 -3.81 20.86
N ALA A 149 3.76 -2.77 21.62
CA ALA A 149 4.44 -1.48 21.60
C ALA A 149 5.79 -1.48 22.34
N ARG A 150 6.12 -2.55 23.04
CA ARG A 150 7.45 -2.68 23.72
C ARG A 150 8.61 -2.77 22.70
#